data_e6ad60c9350ed9131b739029ea653e8a
#
_entry.id   e6ad60c9350ed9131b739029ea653e8a
#
_cell.length_a   1.000
_cell.length_b   1.000
_cell.length_c   1.000
_cell.angle_alpha   90.00
_cell.angle_beta   90.00
_cell.angle_gamma   90.00
#
_symmetry.space_group_name_H-M   'P 1'
#
loop_
_entity.id
_entity.type
_entity.pdbx_description
1 polymer ?
#
loop_
_entity_poly.entity_id
_entity_poly.type
_entity_poly.pdbx_seq_one_letter_code
_entity_poly.pdbx_strand_id
1 'polypeptide(L)'
;MNVEWIVLQDKDYPFVKEIYDYYVVNTTVSFATNKISLAELRKTIQTGHPKYKSFLIKVNSEICGFCYFAKYRKRQAYERTAEISVYLKPGFLGKGVGKLTLQKMETVARENKISVVIGVITAENHQSVGLFEKCGFEKCAHFRKVGEKFNRILDVVAFQKILDE
;
A
#
# COMPACT_ATOMS: atom_id res chain seq x y z
N MET A 1 -21.80 -6.17 0.27
CA MET A 1 -20.51 -6.09 0.98
C MET A 1 -20.32 -4.67 1.49
N ASN A 2 -20.18 -4.51 2.78
CA ASN A 2 -19.97 -3.21 3.41
C ASN A 2 -18.46 -3.03 3.70
N VAL A 3 -17.81 -2.10 3.00
CA VAL A 3 -16.39 -1.79 3.20
C VAL A 3 -16.26 -0.46 3.91
N GLU A 4 -15.49 -0.45 5.01
CA GLU A 4 -15.23 0.74 5.81
C GLU A 4 -13.73 0.98 5.94
N TRP A 5 -13.33 2.25 5.92
CA TRP A 5 -11.94 2.68 6.14
C TRP A 5 -11.90 3.51 7.41
N ILE A 6 -11.28 2.94 8.44
CA ILE A 6 -11.21 3.55 9.78
C ILE A 6 -9.82 4.17 9.95
N VAL A 7 -9.77 5.43 10.34
CA VAL A 7 -8.48 6.12 10.57
C VAL A 7 -7.64 5.31 11.56
N LEU A 8 -6.42 4.97 11.15
CA LEU A 8 -5.50 4.17 11.95
C LEU A 8 -5.11 4.91 13.24
N GLN A 9 -5.20 4.21 14.36
CA GLN A 9 -4.78 4.69 15.67
C GLN A 9 -3.64 3.82 16.22
N ASP A 10 -2.93 4.32 17.22
CA ASP A 10 -1.79 3.57 17.80
C ASP A 10 -2.18 2.18 18.30
N LYS A 11 -3.38 2.03 18.85
CA LYS A 11 -3.92 0.72 19.30
C LYS A 11 -4.09 -0.31 18.18
N ASP A 12 -4.07 0.13 16.92
CA ASP A 12 -4.34 -0.73 15.75
C ASP A 12 -3.09 -1.40 15.19
N TYR A 13 -1.89 -0.95 15.57
CA TYR A 13 -0.65 -1.53 15.04
C TYR A 13 -0.50 -3.04 15.22
N PRO A 14 -0.98 -3.69 16.28
CA PRO A 14 -0.96 -5.14 16.37
C PRO A 14 -1.69 -5.84 15.22
N PHE A 15 -2.81 -5.32 14.76
CA PHE A 15 -3.55 -5.84 13.59
C PHE A 15 -2.77 -5.63 12.30
N VAL A 16 -2.19 -4.46 12.13
CA VAL A 16 -1.34 -4.13 10.97
C VAL A 16 -0.15 -5.06 10.92
N LYS A 17 0.53 -5.27 12.06
CA LYS A 17 1.69 -6.16 12.16
C LYS A 17 1.33 -7.60 11.79
N GLU A 18 0.22 -8.13 12.26
CA GLU A 18 -0.23 -9.49 11.94
C GLU A 18 -0.35 -9.68 10.42
N ILE A 19 -1.00 -8.73 9.73
CA ILE A 19 -1.20 -8.79 8.28
C ILE A 19 0.14 -8.61 7.55
N TYR A 20 0.93 -7.63 7.95
CA TYR A 20 2.21 -7.35 7.33
C TYR A 20 3.19 -8.52 7.47
N ASP A 21 3.31 -9.10 8.68
CA ASP A 21 4.18 -10.25 8.95
C ASP A 21 3.83 -11.46 8.08
N TYR A 22 2.54 -11.69 7.82
CA TYR A 22 2.13 -12.75 6.90
C TYR A 22 2.81 -12.58 5.53
N TYR A 23 2.76 -11.36 4.98
CA TYR A 23 3.37 -11.07 3.67
C TYR A 23 4.88 -11.11 3.69
N VAL A 24 5.50 -10.72 4.80
CA VAL A 24 6.96 -10.82 4.98
C VAL A 24 7.42 -12.27 4.95
N VAL A 25 6.74 -13.14 5.69
CA VAL A 25 7.17 -14.54 5.88
C VAL A 25 6.82 -15.41 4.68
N ASN A 26 5.67 -15.19 4.05
CA ASN A 26 5.11 -16.13 3.09
C ASN A 26 5.17 -15.69 1.63
N THR A 27 5.52 -14.45 1.33
CA THR A 27 5.38 -13.90 -0.02
C THR A 27 6.55 -13.00 -0.42
N THR A 28 6.62 -12.67 -1.72
CA THR A 28 7.50 -11.64 -2.26
C THR A 28 6.82 -10.28 -2.41
N VAL A 29 5.57 -10.15 -1.95
CA VAL A 29 4.82 -8.88 -1.98
C VAL A 29 5.53 -7.82 -1.14
N SER A 30 6.03 -8.19 0.04
CA SER A 30 6.92 -7.36 0.83
C SER A 30 8.37 -7.79 0.62
N PHE A 31 9.28 -6.83 0.48
CA PHE A 31 10.72 -7.09 0.37
C PHE A 31 11.42 -7.18 1.71
N ALA A 32 10.73 -6.96 2.82
CA ALA A 32 11.28 -7.29 4.13
C ALA A 32 11.52 -8.80 4.22
N THR A 33 12.68 -9.20 4.72
CA THR A 33 13.06 -10.62 4.86
C THR A 33 12.79 -11.16 6.26
N ASN A 34 12.70 -10.26 7.24
CA ASN A 34 12.40 -10.59 8.64
C ASN A 34 11.19 -9.79 9.10
N LYS A 35 10.43 -10.36 10.04
CA LYS A 35 9.35 -9.63 10.72
C LYS A 35 9.90 -8.34 11.31
N ILE A 36 9.13 -7.27 11.21
CA ILE A 36 9.51 -5.97 11.75
C ILE A 36 8.83 -5.72 13.09
N SER A 37 9.49 -4.93 13.94
CA SER A 37 8.94 -4.56 15.25
C SER A 37 7.80 -3.56 15.12
N LEU A 38 6.99 -3.43 16.17
CA LEU A 38 5.97 -2.37 16.24
C LEU A 38 6.59 -0.97 16.12
N ALA A 39 7.78 -0.76 16.70
CA ALA A 39 8.49 0.51 16.60
C ALA A 39 8.86 0.86 15.15
N GLU A 40 9.31 -0.13 14.37
CA GLU A 40 9.62 0.06 12.95
C GLU A 40 8.36 0.30 12.11
N LEU A 41 7.26 -0.40 12.42
CA LEU A 41 5.97 -0.16 11.77
C LEU A 41 5.49 1.26 11.99
N ARG A 42 5.60 1.79 13.21
CA ARG A 42 5.23 3.17 13.54
C ARG A 42 6.00 4.20 12.73
N LYS A 43 7.25 3.91 12.38
CA LYS A 43 8.06 4.79 11.52
C LYS A 43 7.62 4.75 10.06
N THR A 44 7.22 3.59 9.57
CA THR A 44 6.83 3.37 8.18
C THR A 44 5.39 3.81 7.92
N ILE A 45 4.48 3.45 8.81
CA ILE A 45 3.04 3.72 8.72
C ILE A 45 2.68 4.67 9.84
N GLN A 46 2.58 5.96 9.51
CA GLN A 46 2.33 7.00 10.51
C GLN A 46 0.84 7.12 10.83
N THR A 47 0.54 7.44 12.08
CA THR A 47 -0.81 7.81 12.53
C THR A 47 -0.88 9.31 12.76
N GLY A 48 -2.05 9.91 12.47
CA GLY A 48 -2.29 11.34 12.73
C GLY A 48 -1.50 12.29 11.84
N HIS A 49 -0.87 11.83 10.79
CA HIS A 49 -0.17 12.73 9.87
C HIS A 49 -1.20 13.57 9.08
N PRO A 50 -0.99 14.89 8.96
CA PRO A 50 -1.96 15.76 8.29
C PRO A 50 -2.14 15.47 6.81
N LYS A 51 -1.14 14.92 6.14
CA LYS A 51 -1.15 14.66 4.69
C LYS A 51 -1.14 13.17 4.35
N TYR A 52 -0.25 12.39 4.96
CA TYR A 52 -0.07 10.97 4.66
C TYR A 52 -0.96 10.13 5.57
N LYS A 53 -2.19 9.90 5.12
CA LYS A 53 -3.23 9.22 5.89
C LYS A 53 -3.06 7.71 5.85
N SER A 54 -3.48 7.05 6.92
CA SER A 54 -3.49 5.60 7.05
C SER A 54 -4.80 5.11 7.64
N PHE A 55 -5.26 3.95 7.18
CA PHE A 55 -6.56 3.38 7.54
C PHE A 55 -6.48 1.88 7.77
N LEU A 56 -7.27 1.39 8.73
CA LEU A 56 -7.71 0.00 8.74
C LEU A 56 -8.83 -0.18 7.73
N ILE A 57 -8.88 -1.35 7.10
CA ILE A 57 -9.95 -1.73 6.18
C ILE A 57 -10.80 -2.79 6.84
N LYS A 58 -12.11 -2.57 6.90
CA LYS A 58 -13.08 -3.54 7.40
C LYS A 58 -14.05 -3.93 6.31
N VAL A 59 -14.40 -5.20 6.29
CA VAL A 59 -15.48 -5.75 5.46
C VAL A 59 -16.49 -6.37 6.39
N ASN A 60 -17.75 -5.91 6.35
CA ASN A 60 -18.82 -6.37 7.23
C ASN A 60 -18.38 -6.40 8.72
N SER A 61 -17.72 -5.32 9.15
CA SER A 61 -17.19 -5.11 10.50
C SER A 61 -15.99 -5.96 10.91
N GLU A 62 -15.47 -6.81 10.01
CA GLU A 62 -14.25 -7.59 10.24
C GLU A 62 -13.03 -6.87 9.68
N ILE A 63 -11.96 -6.76 10.48
CA ILE A 63 -10.67 -6.20 10.01
C ILE A 63 -10.08 -7.13 8.97
N CYS A 64 -9.93 -6.62 7.73
CA CYS A 64 -9.44 -7.40 6.62
C CYS A 64 -8.15 -6.87 5.99
N GLY A 65 -7.70 -5.68 6.38
CA GLY A 65 -6.51 -5.09 5.78
C GLY A 65 -6.18 -3.71 6.33
N PHE A 66 -5.22 -3.09 5.69
CA PHE A 66 -4.84 -1.70 5.95
C PHE A 66 -4.30 -1.06 4.67
N CYS A 67 -4.32 0.25 4.62
CA CYS A 67 -3.75 1.03 3.54
C CYS A 67 -3.18 2.34 4.06
N TYR A 68 -2.20 2.88 3.37
CA TYR A 68 -1.58 4.13 3.77
C TYR A 68 -0.86 4.82 2.64
N PHE A 69 -0.65 6.12 2.82
CA PHE A 69 0.28 6.91 2.03
C PHE A 69 1.58 7.12 2.80
N ALA A 70 2.69 7.07 2.07
CA ALA A 70 4.01 7.42 2.58
C ALA A 70 4.65 8.46 1.66
N LYS A 71 5.62 9.20 2.18
CA LYS A 71 6.44 10.10 1.34
C LYS A 71 7.09 9.29 0.21
N TYR A 72 6.99 9.80 -1.00
CA TYR A 72 7.70 9.19 -2.13
C TYR A 72 9.21 9.36 -2.01
N ARG A 73 9.66 10.58 -1.72
CA ARG A 73 11.07 10.94 -1.48
C ARG A 73 11.15 12.00 -0.39
N LYS A 74 12.32 12.12 0.25
CA LYS A 74 12.49 13.02 1.40
C LYS A 74 12.48 14.51 1.06
N ARG A 75 12.92 14.88 -0.15
CA ARG A 75 13.05 16.29 -0.54
C ARG A 75 11.70 16.94 -0.77
N GLN A 76 11.58 18.21 -0.40
CA GLN A 76 10.32 18.97 -0.41
C GLN A 76 9.66 19.05 -1.79
N ALA A 77 10.45 19.09 -2.87
CA ALA A 77 9.90 19.13 -4.23
C ALA A 77 9.01 17.93 -4.57
N TYR A 78 9.14 16.82 -3.83
CA TYR A 78 8.32 15.62 -4.01
C TYR A 78 7.04 15.60 -3.19
N GLU A 79 6.71 16.65 -2.44
CA GLU A 79 5.54 16.67 -1.54
C GLU A 79 4.20 16.55 -2.28
N ARG A 80 4.16 16.82 -3.57
CA ARG A 80 2.96 16.59 -4.39
C ARG A 80 2.71 15.11 -4.72
N THR A 81 3.65 14.22 -4.40
CA THR A 81 3.60 12.79 -4.72
C THR A 81 3.58 11.96 -3.44
N ALA A 82 2.76 10.92 -3.42
CA ALA A 82 2.74 9.94 -2.34
C ALA A 82 2.83 8.53 -2.91
N GLU A 83 3.44 7.63 -2.15
CA GLU A 83 3.45 6.21 -2.42
C GLU A 83 2.30 5.55 -1.67
N ILE A 84 1.50 4.74 -2.38
CA ILE A 84 0.37 4.03 -1.80
C ILE A 84 0.74 2.57 -1.53
N SER A 85 0.29 2.07 -0.38
CA SER A 85 0.35 0.65 -0.04
C SER A 85 -1.02 0.16 0.42
N VAL A 86 -1.41 -1.01 -0.06
CA VAL A 86 -2.65 -1.69 0.30
C VAL A 86 -2.33 -3.14 0.60
N TYR A 87 -2.66 -3.60 1.80
CA TYR A 87 -2.49 -4.98 2.22
C TYR A 87 -3.82 -5.54 2.69
N LEU A 88 -4.23 -6.67 2.14
CA LEU A 88 -5.44 -7.38 2.52
C LEU A 88 -5.08 -8.78 3.03
N LYS A 89 -5.82 -9.26 4.02
CA LYS A 89 -5.73 -10.68 4.41
C LYS A 89 -6.07 -11.56 3.20
N PRO A 90 -5.40 -12.71 3.01
CA PRO A 90 -5.60 -13.56 1.83
C PRO A 90 -7.06 -13.91 1.53
N GLY A 91 -7.88 -14.14 2.56
CA GLY A 91 -9.30 -14.46 2.40
C GLY A 91 -10.16 -13.35 1.78
N PHE A 92 -9.62 -12.13 1.66
CA PHE A 92 -10.32 -10.97 1.10
C PHE A 92 -9.78 -10.55 -0.27
N LEU A 93 -8.81 -11.27 -0.81
CA LEU A 93 -8.29 -11.03 -2.15
C LEU A 93 -9.29 -11.45 -3.22
N GLY A 94 -9.30 -10.75 -4.35
CA GLY A 94 -10.15 -11.10 -5.49
C GLY A 94 -11.63 -10.79 -5.32
N LYS A 95 -12.00 -10.04 -4.29
CA LYS A 95 -13.41 -9.71 -3.97
C LYS A 95 -13.77 -8.24 -4.22
N GLY A 96 -12.91 -7.49 -4.87
CA GLY A 96 -13.13 -6.07 -5.18
C GLY A 96 -12.75 -5.09 -4.07
N VAL A 97 -12.33 -5.55 -2.91
CA VAL A 97 -11.94 -4.68 -1.79
C VAL A 97 -10.74 -3.79 -2.16
N GLY A 98 -9.76 -4.34 -2.85
CA GLY A 98 -8.58 -3.58 -3.31
C GLY A 98 -8.97 -2.43 -4.25
N LYS A 99 -9.87 -2.68 -5.20
CA LYS A 99 -10.36 -1.66 -6.12
C LYS A 99 -11.07 -0.52 -5.37
N LEU A 100 -11.98 -0.87 -4.47
CA LEU A 100 -12.69 0.12 -3.66
C LEU A 100 -11.72 0.92 -2.79
N THR A 101 -10.69 0.27 -2.27
CA THR A 101 -9.66 0.92 -1.45
C THR A 101 -8.82 1.90 -2.28
N LEU A 102 -8.38 1.53 -3.49
CA LEU A 102 -7.65 2.46 -4.35
C LEU A 102 -8.52 3.67 -4.73
N GLN A 103 -9.80 3.47 -5.02
CA GLN A 103 -10.73 4.57 -5.29
C GLN A 103 -10.92 5.49 -4.08
N LYS A 104 -11.06 4.91 -2.88
CA LYS A 104 -11.12 5.69 -1.62
C LYS A 104 -9.85 6.50 -1.42
N MET A 105 -8.70 5.87 -1.61
CA MET A 105 -7.41 6.54 -1.41
C MET A 105 -7.15 7.63 -2.45
N GLU A 106 -7.67 7.49 -3.66
CA GLU A 106 -7.62 8.56 -4.65
C GLU A 106 -8.39 9.80 -4.17
N THR A 107 -9.57 9.62 -3.59
CA THR A 107 -10.34 10.72 -2.97
C THR A 107 -9.54 11.36 -1.83
N VAL A 108 -8.98 10.54 -0.95
CA VAL A 108 -8.13 11.02 0.15
C VAL A 108 -6.92 11.80 -0.36
N ALA A 109 -6.30 11.33 -1.44
CA ALA A 109 -5.17 12.02 -2.06
C ALA A 109 -5.55 13.43 -2.53
N ARG A 110 -6.67 13.55 -3.23
CA ARG A 110 -7.17 14.84 -3.71
C ARG A 110 -7.48 15.81 -2.56
N GLU A 111 -8.12 15.33 -1.50
CA GLU A 111 -8.43 16.12 -0.31
C GLU A 111 -7.18 16.62 0.42
N ASN A 112 -6.07 15.92 0.30
CA ASN A 112 -4.81 16.24 0.99
C ASN A 112 -3.73 16.79 0.06
N LYS A 113 -4.11 17.31 -1.11
CA LYS A 113 -3.21 17.95 -2.08
C LYS A 113 -2.07 17.05 -2.57
N ILE A 114 -2.36 15.77 -2.72
CA ILE A 114 -1.49 14.80 -3.38
C ILE A 114 -1.93 14.76 -4.84
N SER A 115 -1.05 15.13 -5.74
CA SER A 115 -1.34 15.24 -7.17
C SER A 115 -0.93 14.01 -7.97
N VAL A 116 0.03 13.23 -7.44
CA VAL A 116 0.51 12.01 -8.09
C VAL A 116 0.58 10.89 -7.06
N VAL A 117 0.02 9.74 -7.39
CA VAL A 117 0.09 8.54 -6.55
C VAL A 117 0.93 7.49 -7.28
N ILE A 118 1.90 6.92 -6.56
CA ILE A 118 2.78 5.87 -7.08
C ILE A 118 2.57 4.60 -6.28
N GLY A 119 2.42 3.47 -7.00
CA GLY A 119 2.47 2.13 -6.42
C GLY A 119 3.74 1.42 -6.87
N VAL A 120 4.47 0.86 -5.92
CA VAL A 120 5.69 0.08 -6.18
C VAL A 120 5.37 -1.38 -5.89
N ILE A 121 5.53 -2.25 -6.89
CA ILE A 121 4.99 -3.60 -6.86
C ILE A 121 6.07 -4.58 -7.31
N THR A 122 6.19 -5.71 -6.62
CA THR A 122 7.01 -6.84 -7.11
C THR A 122 6.44 -7.28 -8.46
N ALA A 123 7.27 -7.39 -9.47
CA ALA A 123 6.81 -7.62 -10.84
C ALA A 123 5.99 -8.90 -11.02
N GLU A 124 6.26 -9.92 -10.22
CA GLU A 124 5.52 -11.20 -10.25
C GLU A 124 4.16 -11.15 -9.53
N ASN A 125 3.86 -10.08 -8.83
CA ASN A 125 2.56 -9.90 -8.18
C ASN A 125 1.52 -9.45 -9.21
N HIS A 126 1.12 -10.36 -10.09
CA HIS A 126 0.21 -10.08 -11.20
C HIS A 126 -1.16 -9.61 -10.75
N GLN A 127 -1.62 -10.06 -9.59
CA GLN A 127 -2.89 -9.62 -9.02
C GLN A 127 -2.86 -8.13 -8.70
N SER A 128 -1.80 -7.66 -8.06
CA SER A 128 -1.63 -6.24 -7.74
C SER A 128 -1.42 -5.39 -9.00
N VAL A 129 -0.59 -5.85 -9.92
CA VAL A 129 -0.37 -5.18 -11.22
C VAL A 129 -1.71 -4.99 -11.95
N GLY A 130 -2.49 -6.06 -12.09
CA GLY A 130 -3.80 -5.98 -12.73
C GLY A 130 -4.78 -5.06 -12.01
N LEU A 131 -4.74 -5.02 -10.67
CA LEU A 131 -5.57 -4.13 -9.87
C LEU A 131 -5.24 -2.65 -10.17
N PHE A 132 -3.95 -2.29 -10.14
CA PHE A 132 -3.52 -0.92 -10.43
C PHE A 132 -3.88 -0.49 -11.85
N GLU A 133 -3.66 -1.36 -12.83
CA GLU A 133 -4.06 -1.09 -14.22
C GLU A 133 -5.56 -0.84 -14.36
N LYS A 134 -6.40 -1.67 -13.74
CA LYS A 134 -7.87 -1.51 -13.74
C LYS A 134 -8.33 -0.22 -13.05
N CYS A 135 -7.54 0.31 -12.13
CA CYS A 135 -7.82 1.57 -11.44
C CYS A 135 -7.23 2.80 -12.16
N GLY A 136 -6.73 2.64 -13.38
CA GLY A 136 -6.24 3.75 -14.20
C GLY A 136 -4.81 4.17 -13.93
N PHE A 137 -4.04 3.36 -13.22
CA PHE A 137 -2.59 3.58 -13.06
C PHE A 137 -1.86 3.11 -14.31
N GLU A 138 -0.82 3.85 -14.68
CA GLU A 138 0.04 3.53 -15.83
C GLU A 138 1.42 3.07 -15.34
N LYS A 139 1.95 2.03 -15.96
CA LYS A 139 3.31 1.56 -15.66
C LYS A 139 4.32 2.64 -16.06
N CYS A 140 5.13 3.08 -15.12
CA CYS A 140 6.11 4.15 -15.34
C CYS A 140 7.57 3.70 -15.16
N ALA A 141 7.81 2.53 -14.59
CA ALA A 141 9.16 2.00 -14.42
C ALA A 141 9.17 0.47 -14.30
N HIS A 142 10.29 -0.12 -14.69
CA HIS A 142 10.59 -1.53 -14.49
C HIS A 142 12.06 -1.65 -14.08
N PHE A 143 12.30 -2.06 -12.86
CA PHE A 143 13.65 -2.27 -12.32
C PHE A 143 13.96 -3.75 -12.31
N ARG A 144 14.90 -4.16 -13.15
CA ARG A 144 15.26 -5.58 -13.29
C ARG A 144 16.27 -5.98 -12.23
N LYS A 145 16.06 -7.16 -11.61
CA LYS A 145 16.99 -7.83 -10.70
C LYS A 145 17.40 -7.00 -9.49
N VAL A 146 16.52 -6.12 -9.02
CA VAL A 146 16.84 -5.20 -7.92
C VAL A 146 16.62 -5.80 -6.54
N GLY A 147 15.91 -6.91 -6.43
CA GLY A 147 15.63 -7.56 -5.14
C GLY A 147 16.02 -9.03 -5.12
N GLU A 148 16.28 -9.54 -3.93
CA GLU A 148 16.50 -10.96 -3.68
C GLU A 148 15.74 -11.39 -2.44
N LYS A 149 14.91 -12.41 -2.56
CA LYS A 149 14.17 -13.00 -1.46
C LYS A 149 13.87 -14.47 -1.75
N PHE A 150 13.93 -15.32 -0.73
CA PHE A 150 13.78 -16.77 -0.89
C PHE A 150 14.73 -17.37 -1.94
N ASN A 151 15.98 -16.88 -1.98
CA ASN A 151 17.00 -17.27 -2.96
C ASN A 151 16.56 -17.07 -4.43
N ARG A 152 15.64 -16.12 -4.67
CA ARG A 152 15.19 -15.75 -6.01
C ARG A 152 15.48 -14.27 -6.27
N ILE A 153 15.93 -13.97 -7.47
CA ILE A 153 16.15 -12.61 -7.95
C ILE A 153 14.82 -12.06 -8.49
N LEU A 154 14.47 -10.86 -8.09
CA LEU A 154 13.16 -10.28 -8.31
C LEU A 154 13.25 -8.91 -8.98
N ASP A 155 12.31 -8.66 -9.89
CA ASP A 155 12.11 -7.35 -10.49
C ASP A 155 11.06 -6.56 -9.69
N VAL A 156 11.12 -5.24 -9.80
CA VAL A 156 10.14 -4.31 -9.24
C VAL A 156 9.60 -3.45 -10.37
N VAL A 157 8.29 -3.24 -10.38
CA VAL A 157 7.61 -2.32 -11.30
C VAL A 157 6.98 -1.17 -10.51
N ALA A 158 6.88 -0.01 -11.14
CA ALA A 158 6.18 1.13 -10.56
C ALA A 158 5.05 1.55 -11.49
N PHE A 159 3.92 1.90 -10.88
CA PHE A 159 2.73 2.43 -11.53
C PHE A 159 2.42 3.79 -10.96
N GLN A 160 1.96 4.72 -11.79
CA GLN A 160 1.57 6.04 -11.32
C GLN A 160 0.19 6.42 -11.83
N LYS A 161 -0.48 7.28 -11.08
CA LYS A 161 -1.69 7.96 -11.50
C LYS A 161 -1.56 9.45 -11.20
N ILE A 162 -1.74 10.27 -12.23
CA ILE A 162 -1.73 11.73 -12.11
C ILE A 162 -3.17 12.18 -11.89
N LEU A 163 -3.42 12.88 -10.79
CA LEU A 163 -4.77 13.22 -10.34
C LEU A 163 -5.21 14.65 -10.71
N ASP A 164 -4.28 15.53 -11.05
CA ASP A 164 -4.54 16.94 -11.32
C ASP A 164 -4.57 17.29 -12.82
N GLU A 165 -4.69 16.29 -13.67
CA GLU A 165 -4.89 16.44 -15.11
C GLU A 165 -6.35 16.33 -15.51
#